data_d884c7042d327f6ae554f7f28cb7e069
#
_entry.id   d884c7042d327f6ae554f7f28cb7e069
#
_cell.length_a   1.000
_cell.length_b   1.000
_cell.length_c   1.000
_cell.angle_alpha   90.00
_cell.angle_beta   90.00
_cell.angle_gamma   90.00
#
_symmetry.space_group_name_H-M   'P 1'
#
loop_
_entity.id
_entity.type
_entity.pdbx_description
1 polymer ?
#
loop_
_entity_poly.entity_id
_entity_poly.type
_entity_poly.pdbx_seq_one_letter_code
_entity_poly.pdbx_strand_id
1 'polypeptide(L)'
;MPSPVLSKSLFKLGLTCPIKLKHALAQPALPRQADGNEYMQQLARGGYMFEKLVKVYHPGDDMYVPKESHADASARTIAKIKAGDCTLHEATFAAGSLMARSDIVRVTGDTLDLIEIKSASA
;
A
#
# COMPACT_ATOMS: atom_id res chain seq x y z
N MET A 1 -14.01 -20.38 4.70
CA MET A 1 -12.76 -19.83 4.16
C MET A 1 -12.90 -18.32 4.06
N PRO A 2 -12.01 -17.56 4.62
CA PRO A 2 -12.03 -16.13 4.39
C PRO A 2 -11.83 -15.84 2.91
N SER A 3 -12.64 -14.96 2.35
CA SER A 3 -12.50 -14.53 0.97
C SER A 3 -11.12 -13.89 0.77
N PRO A 4 -10.43 -14.19 -0.34
CA PRO A 4 -9.12 -13.60 -0.60
C PRO A 4 -9.25 -12.08 -0.72
N VAL A 5 -8.32 -11.36 -0.09
CA VAL A 5 -8.26 -9.90 -0.17
C VAL A 5 -7.49 -9.51 -1.43
N LEU A 6 -8.12 -8.72 -2.28
CA LEU A 6 -7.51 -8.18 -3.49
C LEU A 6 -6.78 -6.88 -3.16
N SER A 7 -5.46 -6.96 -3.08
CA SER A 7 -4.59 -5.79 -2.93
C SER A 7 -4.32 -5.10 -4.27
N LYS A 8 -3.83 -3.86 -4.23
CA LYS A 8 -3.39 -3.12 -5.43
C LYS A 8 -2.43 -3.92 -6.30
N SER A 9 -1.46 -4.62 -5.70
CA SER A 9 -0.49 -5.45 -6.43
C SER A 9 -1.16 -6.64 -7.13
N LEU A 10 -2.10 -7.31 -6.46
CA LEU A 10 -2.86 -8.42 -7.04
C LEU A 10 -3.81 -7.94 -8.14
N PHE A 11 -4.43 -6.78 -7.96
CA PHE A 11 -5.25 -6.16 -9.00
C PHE A 11 -4.43 -5.89 -10.26
N LYS A 12 -3.26 -5.26 -10.14
CA LYS A 12 -2.36 -5.02 -11.28
C LYS A 12 -1.91 -6.32 -11.94
N LEU A 13 -1.63 -7.36 -11.15
CA LEU A 13 -1.28 -8.67 -11.69
C LEU A 13 -2.43 -9.26 -12.50
N GLY A 14 -3.67 -9.14 -12.02
CA GLY A 14 -4.87 -9.60 -12.73
C GLY A 14 -5.12 -8.86 -14.04
N LEU A 15 -4.85 -7.56 -14.10
CA LEU A 15 -4.92 -6.77 -15.33
C LEU A 15 -3.89 -7.24 -16.37
N THR A 16 -2.71 -7.66 -15.93
CA THR A 16 -1.66 -8.18 -16.82
C THR A 16 -2.00 -9.59 -17.29
N CYS A 17 -2.42 -10.47 -16.38
CA CYS A 17 -2.76 -11.85 -16.70
C CYS A 17 -3.68 -12.46 -15.61
N PRO A 18 -4.96 -12.73 -15.92
CA PRO A 18 -5.89 -13.33 -14.96
C PRO A 18 -5.43 -14.69 -14.43
N ILE A 19 -4.72 -15.47 -15.24
CA ILE A 19 -4.19 -16.78 -14.83
C ILE A 19 -3.11 -16.63 -13.75
N LYS A 20 -2.23 -15.64 -13.88
CA LYS A 20 -1.23 -15.32 -12.85
C LYS A 20 -1.90 -14.90 -11.54
N LEU A 21 -2.96 -14.11 -11.60
CA LEU A 21 -3.75 -13.76 -10.41
C LEU A 21 -4.33 -15.00 -9.73
N LYS A 22 -4.95 -15.89 -10.52
CA LYS A 22 -5.50 -17.14 -9.99
C LYS A 22 -4.44 -17.96 -9.25
N HIS A 23 -3.26 -18.13 -9.84
CA HIS A 23 -2.15 -18.85 -9.21
C HIS A 23 -1.63 -18.15 -7.96
N ALA A 24 -1.49 -16.82 -7.98
CA ALA A 24 -1.04 -16.03 -6.83
C ALA A 24 -2.00 -16.13 -5.63
N LEU A 25 -3.31 -16.21 -5.89
CA LEU A 25 -4.32 -16.41 -4.85
C LEU A 25 -4.36 -17.85 -4.32
N ALA A 26 -4.14 -18.84 -5.19
CA ALA A 26 -4.15 -20.26 -4.82
C ALA A 26 -2.89 -20.70 -4.07
N GLN A 27 -1.75 -20.08 -4.38
CA GLN A 27 -0.43 -20.46 -3.84
C GLN A 27 0.38 -19.21 -3.46
N PRO A 28 -0.02 -18.48 -2.40
CA PRO A 28 0.62 -17.21 -2.02
C PRO A 28 2.08 -17.36 -1.56
N ALA A 29 2.51 -18.56 -1.19
CA ALA A 29 3.87 -18.84 -0.73
C ALA A 29 4.88 -19.13 -1.85
N LEU A 30 4.44 -19.24 -3.12
CA LEU A 30 5.37 -19.42 -4.23
C LEU A 30 6.11 -18.12 -4.53
N PRO A 31 7.44 -18.15 -4.59
CA PRO A 31 8.24 -16.98 -4.96
C PRO A 31 7.88 -16.54 -6.37
N ARG A 32 7.68 -15.23 -6.55
CA ARG A 32 7.45 -14.63 -7.85
C ARG A 32 8.79 -14.44 -8.54
N GLN A 33 8.84 -14.68 -9.85
CA GLN A 33 10.06 -14.58 -10.64
C GLN A 33 10.76 -13.20 -10.56
N ALA A 34 9.99 -12.14 -10.27
CA ALA A 34 10.50 -10.78 -10.08
C ALA A 34 11.26 -10.57 -8.75
N ASP A 35 11.04 -11.43 -7.75
CA ASP A 35 11.59 -11.23 -6.41
C ASP A 35 13.07 -11.59 -6.30
N GLY A 36 13.63 -12.31 -7.29
CA GLY A 36 15.02 -12.74 -7.34
C GLY A 36 15.94 -11.94 -8.27
N ASN A 37 15.42 -10.92 -8.97
CA ASN A 37 16.22 -10.13 -9.91
C ASN A 37 16.93 -8.98 -9.17
N GLU A 38 18.27 -9.01 -9.19
CA GLU A 38 19.13 -8.01 -8.54
C GLU A 38 18.83 -6.57 -9.00
N TYR A 39 18.55 -6.38 -10.30
CA TYR A 39 18.15 -5.09 -10.86
C TYR A 39 16.85 -4.57 -10.24
N MET A 40 15.84 -5.43 -10.10
CA MET A 40 14.58 -5.07 -9.47
C MET A 40 14.74 -4.76 -7.98
N GLN A 41 15.66 -5.45 -7.29
CA GLN A 41 16.00 -5.16 -5.89
C GLN A 41 16.67 -3.79 -5.74
N GLN A 42 17.57 -3.43 -6.67
CA GLN A 42 18.20 -2.10 -6.67
C GLN A 42 17.21 -0.99 -6.94
N LEU A 43 16.28 -1.17 -7.88
CA LEU A 43 15.18 -0.24 -8.13
C LEU A 43 14.29 -0.07 -6.90
N ALA A 44 13.95 -1.17 -6.24
CA ALA A 44 13.14 -1.14 -5.02
C ALA A 44 13.85 -0.39 -3.89
N ARG A 45 15.17 -0.58 -3.71
CA ARG A 45 15.97 0.16 -2.71
C ARG A 45 15.99 1.66 -3.00
N GLY A 46 16.19 2.05 -4.26
CA GLY A 46 16.16 3.46 -4.67
C GLY A 46 14.80 4.10 -4.43
N GLY A 47 13.73 3.41 -4.77
CA GLY A 47 12.36 3.84 -4.50
C GLY A 47 12.08 4.00 -3.01
N TYR A 48 12.59 3.09 -2.19
CA TYR A 48 12.44 3.12 -0.74
C TYR A 48 13.15 4.31 -0.08
N MET A 49 14.37 4.62 -0.57
CA MET A 49 15.11 5.80 -0.09
C MET A 49 14.40 7.10 -0.49
N PHE A 50 13.91 7.18 -1.71
CA PHE A 50 13.16 8.33 -2.20
C PHE A 50 11.86 8.53 -1.40
N GLU A 51 11.15 7.46 -1.13
CA GLU A 51 9.95 7.49 -0.30
C GLU A 51 10.22 8.03 1.12
N LYS A 52 11.30 7.59 1.76
CA LYS A 52 11.73 8.12 3.06
C LYS A 52 12.00 9.62 3.00
N LEU A 53 12.67 10.09 1.95
CA LEU A 53 12.96 11.51 1.77
C LEU A 53 11.67 12.32 1.62
N VAL A 54 10.73 11.85 0.81
CA VAL A 54 9.43 12.53 0.61
C VAL A 54 8.65 12.59 1.93
N LYS A 55 8.68 11.54 2.73
CA LYS A 55 8.02 11.52 4.05
C LYS A 55 8.62 12.53 5.04
N VAL A 56 9.89 12.88 4.91
CA VAL A 56 10.51 13.97 5.70
C VAL A 56 9.89 15.33 5.35
N TYR A 57 9.56 15.57 4.08
CA TYR A 57 8.89 16.79 3.64
C TYR A 57 7.38 16.81 3.97
N HIS A 58 6.81 15.67 4.24
CA HIS A 58 5.40 15.51 4.64
C HIS A 58 5.33 14.79 5.98
N PRO A 59 5.74 15.42 7.09
CA PRO A 59 5.74 14.77 8.39
C PRO A 59 4.33 14.33 8.80
N GLY A 60 4.22 13.13 9.36
CA GLY A 60 2.95 12.55 9.75
C GLY A 60 3.14 11.28 10.57
N ASP A 61 2.00 10.68 10.95
CA ASP A 61 1.97 9.45 11.73
C ASP A 61 2.13 8.23 10.81
N ASP A 62 3.06 7.35 11.12
CA ASP A 62 3.19 6.06 10.44
C ASP A 62 2.09 5.11 10.94
N MET A 63 1.24 4.68 10.02
CA MET A 63 0.09 3.81 10.31
C MET A 63 0.42 2.32 10.13
N TYR A 64 1.62 1.97 9.68
CA TYR A 64 1.99 0.59 9.47
C TYR A 64 2.23 -0.14 10.80
N VAL A 65 1.50 -1.24 11.00
CA VAL A 65 1.73 -2.18 12.12
C VAL A 65 1.92 -3.58 11.53
N PRO A 66 3.07 -4.24 11.79
CA PRO A 66 3.31 -5.59 11.31
C PRO A 66 2.24 -6.57 11.80
N LYS A 67 1.78 -7.45 10.91
CA LYS A 67 0.80 -8.53 11.21
C LYS A 67 -0.60 -8.05 11.64
N GLU A 68 -0.88 -6.76 11.59
CA GLU A 68 -2.24 -6.26 11.81
C GLU A 68 -3.17 -6.69 10.68
N SER A 69 -4.43 -7.02 11.00
CA SER A 69 -5.41 -7.31 9.98
C SER A 69 -5.72 -6.06 9.14
N HIS A 70 -6.08 -6.25 7.87
CA HIS A 70 -6.45 -5.13 7.00
C HIS A 70 -7.69 -4.38 7.51
N ALA A 71 -8.62 -5.10 8.15
CA ALA A 71 -9.81 -4.50 8.75
C ALA A 71 -9.45 -3.59 9.93
N ASP A 72 -8.57 -4.03 10.83
CA ASP A 72 -8.13 -3.24 11.98
C ASP A 72 -7.30 -2.03 11.54
N ALA A 73 -6.38 -2.22 10.59
CA ALA A 73 -5.59 -1.13 10.02
C ALA A 73 -6.48 -0.07 9.36
N SER A 74 -7.50 -0.48 8.61
CA SER A 74 -8.47 0.42 8.00
C SER A 74 -9.31 1.14 9.05
N ALA A 75 -9.77 0.45 10.08
CA ALA A 75 -10.53 1.06 11.17
C ALA A 75 -9.72 2.14 11.90
N ARG A 76 -8.43 1.89 12.17
CA ARG A 76 -7.52 2.89 12.76
C ARG A 76 -7.31 4.09 11.83
N THR A 77 -7.15 3.86 10.54
CA THR A 77 -7.02 4.92 9.54
C THR A 77 -8.26 5.82 9.54
N ILE A 78 -9.45 5.23 9.47
CA ILE A 78 -10.71 5.96 9.49
C ILE A 78 -10.90 6.74 10.80
N ALA A 79 -10.54 6.15 11.94
CA ALA A 79 -10.61 6.81 13.24
C ALA A 79 -9.72 8.08 13.29
N LYS A 80 -8.49 7.99 12.75
CA LYS A 80 -7.58 9.13 12.63
C LYS A 80 -8.13 10.22 11.73
N ILE A 81 -8.69 9.86 10.58
CA ILE A 81 -9.31 10.82 9.64
C ILE A 81 -10.47 11.54 10.29
N LYS A 82 -11.33 10.82 11.01
CA LYS A 82 -12.48 11.41 11.71
C LYS A 82 -12.10 12.28 12.91
N ALA A 83 -10.93 12.09 13.47
CA ALA A 83 -10.45 12.89 14.60
C ALA A 83 -10.06 14.33 14.22
N GLY A 84 -9.85 14.62 12.93
CA GLY A 84 -9.54 15.95 12.44
C GLY A 84 -8.32 15.98 11.52
N ASP A 85 -7.78 17.18 11.31
CA ASP A 85 -6.63 17.41 10.46
C ASP A 85 -5.45 16.52 10.85
N CYS A 86 -4.91 15.80 9.88
CA CYS A 86 -3.79 14.91 10.10
C CYS A 86 -3.05 14.60 8.78
N THR A 87 -1.82 14.12 8.92
CA THR A 87 -1.06 13.51 7.84
C THR A 87 -0.68 12.10 8.27
N LEU A 88 -1.02 11.11 7.46
CA LEU A 88 -0.80 9.69 7.75
C LEU A 88 0.08 9.07 6.68
N HIS A 89 1.07 8.28 7.08
CA HIS A 89 1.88 7.47 6.19
C HIS A 89 1.42 6.02 6.23
N GLU A 90 1.43 5.34 5.09
CA GLU A 90 1.05 3.93 4.98
C GLU A 90 -0.37 3.65 5.47
N ALA A 91 -1.30 4.56 5.17
CA ALA A 91 -2.68 4.42 5.58
C ALA A 91 -3.39 3.32 4.79
N THR A 92 -4.02 2.38 5.48
CA THR A 92 -4.74 1.27 4.89
C THR A 92 -6.23 1.58 4.79
N PHE A 93 -6.81 1.32 3.63
CA PHE A 93 -8.24 1.35 3.37
C PHE A 93 -8.71 -0.04 2.95
N ALA A 94 -9.75 -0.56 3.58
CA ALA A 94 -10.33 -1.84 3.24
C ALA A 94 -11.85 -1.74 3.14
N ALA A 95 -12.42 -2.38 2.13
CA ALA A 95 -13.86 -2.46 1.91
C ALA A 95 -14.19 -3.83 1.30
N GLY A 96 -14.92 -4.67 2.03
CA GLY A 96 -15.20 -6.03 1.61
C GLY A 96 -13.92 -6.83 1.36
N SER A 97 -13.75 -7.34 0.15
CA SER A 97 -12.55 -8.08 -0.27
C SER A 97 -11.47 -7.20 -0.94
N LEU A 98 -11.62 -5.88 -0.91
CA LEU A 98 -10.67 -4.93 -1.50
C LEU A 98 -9.82 -4.27 -0.42
N MET A 99 -8.54 -4.08 -0.72
CA MET A 99 -7.62 -3.36 0.16
C MET A 99 -6.65 -2.52 -0.67
N ALA A 100 -6.43 -1.29 -0.22
CA ALA A 100 -5.40 -0.41 -0.73
C ALA A 100 -4.64 0.25 0.42
N ARG A 101 -3.36 0.50 0.20
CA ARG A 101 -2.52 1.30 1.11
C ARG A 101 -2.05 2.53 0.36
N SER A 102 -2.25 3.69 0.96
CA SER A 102 -1.78 4.97 0.42
C SER A 102 -0.46 5.36 1.08
N ASP A 103 0.48 5.83 0.29
CA ASP A 103 1.79 6.27 0.80
C ASP A 103 1.62 7.44 1.77
N ILE A 104 0.84 8.45 1.40
CA ILE A 104 0.52 9.59 2.26
C ILE A 104 -0.95 9.96 2.10
N VAL A 105 -1.62 10.16 3.22
CA VAL A 105 -2.97 10.74 3.30
C VAL A 105 -2.88 12.04 4.09
N ARG A 106 -3.37 13.14 3.53
CA ARG A 106 -3.47 14.41 4.24
C ARG A 106 -4.94 14.81 4.37
N VAL A 107 -5.35 15.10 5.58
CA VAL A 107 -6.69 15.60 5.90
C VAL A 107 -6.57 17.06 6.35
N THR A 108 -7.31 17.95 5.70
CA THR A 108 -7.40 19.37 6.05
C THR A 108 -8.84 19.82 5.91
N GLY A 109 -9.51 20.08 7.02
CA GLY A 109 -10.95 20.38 7.05
C GLY A 109 -11.76 19.25 6.42
N ASP A 110 -12.51 19.57 5.37
CA ASP A 110 -13.33 18.62 4.62
C ASP A 110 -12.62 18.01 3.40
N THR A 111 -11.32 18.29 3.24
CA THR A 111 -10.52 17.82 2.11
C THR A 111 -9.62 16.67 2.53
N LEU A 112 -9.58 15.63 1.71
CA LEU A 112 -8.68 14.50 1.85
C LEU A 112 -7.85 14.36 0.58
N ASP A 113 -6.53 14.53 0.70
CA ASP A 113 -5.56 14.35 -0.36
C ASP A 113 -4.90 12.97 -0.24
N LEU A 114 -4.92 12.20 -1.32
CA LEU A 114 -4.15 10.97 -1.47
C LEU A 114 -2.90 11.26 -2.29
N ILE A 115 -1.74 11.04 -1.71
CA ILE A 115 -0.45 11.30 -2.35
C ILE A 115 0.27 9.97 -2.55
N GLU A 116 0.48 9.61 -3.79
CA GLU A 116 1.24 8.42 -4.19
C GLU A 116 2.67 8.84 -4.57
N ILE A 117 3.66 8.19 -3.99
CA ILE A 117 5.08 8.47 -4.24
C ILE A 117 5.56 7.59 -5.38
N LYS A 118 6.11 8.20 -6.41
CA LYS A 118 6.73 7.51 -7.55
C LYS A 118 8.12 8.05 -7.82
N SER A 119 9.11 7.16 -7.84
CA SER A 119 10.40 7.46 -8.44
C SER A 119 10.26 7.22 -9.94
N ALA A 120 10.22 8.30 -10.73
CA ALA A 120 10.28 8.18 -12.17
C ALA A 120 11.75 8.29 -12.60
N SER A 121 12.21 7.32 -13.41
CA SER A 121 13.40 7.55 -14.23
C SER A 121 13.01 8.53 -15.35
N ALA A 122 13.75 9.59 -15.46
CA ALA A 122 13.64 10.51 -16.59
C ALA A 122 13.97 9.80 -17.91
#